data_6f56035ba8483c6962677e3003453bea
#
_entry.id   6f56035ba8483c6962677e3003453bea
#
_cell.length_a   1.000
_cell.length_b   1.000
_cell.length_c   1.000
_cell.angle_alpha   90.00
_cell.angle_beta   90.00
_cell.angle_gamma   90.00
#
_symmetry.space_group_name_H-M   'P 1'
#
loop_
_entity.id
_entity.type
_entity.pdbx_description
1 polymer ?
#
loop_
_entity_poly.entity_id
_entity_poly.type
_entity_poly.pdbx_seq_one_letter_code
_entity_poly.pdbx_strand_id
1 'polypeptide(L)'
;MKSPSSTSDLQAVGNLSPESFPGAGRAFQLQSDPLEEPTSIETGHRERGGRERPKAGAVESNAGDPGKSRRTAVMSRINQNIPSLIAQRVLGGQNKGLAQSLQRLSTGLRINRGADDPAGLIASENLRAEKTAINSAISNSQRAEQVVNVAEGGLQEVSNMLVELQGLVGATANEAGVSQEERDANQLQIDSILQTIDRIANATSFQGTKLLNGNFDYTVSGQSTSLTDVTINAAKLSDAGTARAVTVTVLQSAQTGAVFLSTGATFGNGGSGEVSFEITGTKGVQQFTFASGTSQANILAAINSFKDALGVSAVQATDTARVQINSTGYGADEFVRVKELSNENTTSFIFASNASASAVDDLKDTGRNATVLINGTQATTDGLTARVSSDGFDVSVSIGGTSSLNAAGQSTTFNITGGGANFNLAPSVNLAGKVSLGIETVTTGNLGGGGAGFLSNLKSGGTANVQNGDLSKAQEVIDAAIKQVSSLRGRLGAFQKNVVGATISSLGVALENTTAAESAIRDTDFAAETAAMTRAQILSQAATQSLALSNSAPQQVLSLIG
;
A
#
# COMPACT_ATOMS: atom_id res chain seq x y z
N MET A 1 -35.24 25.38 -55.88
CA MET A 1 -34.31 25.07 -57.00
C MET A 1 -33.62 23.74 -56.66
N LYS A 2 -34.05 22.75 -57.43
CA LYS A 2 -33.31 21.60 -57.96
C LYS A 2 -32.46 20.73 -57.00
N SER A 3 -33.05 19.59 -56.64
CA SER A 3 -32.37 18.26 -56.63
C SER A 3 -31.97 17.86 -58.08
N PRO A 4 -31.13 16.89 -58.31
CA PRO A 4 -31.55 15.47 -58.42
C PRO A 4 -30.55 14.48 -57.80
N SER A 5 -31.01 13.32 -57.26
CA SER A 5 -31.31 12.00 -57.89
C SER A 5 -30.06 11.39 -58.54
N SER A 6 -29.67 10.16 -58.42
CA SER A 6 -30.34 8.87 -58.50
C SER A 6 -29.32 7.75 -58.33
N THR A 7 -29.69 6.70 -57.67
CA THR A 7 -29.94 5.32 -58.15
C THR A 7 -28.72 4.42 -58.44
N SER A 8 -28.77 3.29 -57.79
CA SER A 8 -28.84 1.87 -58.27
C SER A 8 -27.48 1.28 -58.66
N ASP A 9 -27.12 0.06 -58.41
CA ASP A 9 -27.81 -1.22 -58.46
C ASP A 9 -26.96 -2.30 -57.77
N LEU A 10 -27.62 -3.19 -57.06
CA LEU A 10 -27.82 -4.63 -57.33
C LEU A 10 -26.69 -5.63 -57.16
N GLN A 11 -26.93 -6.58 -56.24
CA GLN A 11 -26.80 -8.05 -56.37
C GLN A 11 -25.35 -8.62 -56.47
N ALA A 12 -25.01 -9.72 -55.81
CA ALA A 12 -25.73 -10.94 -55.48
C ALA A 12 -24.90 -11.85 -54.56
N VAL A 13 -25.60 -12.57 -53.70
CA VAL A 13 -25.56 -14.02 -53.47
C VAL A 13 -24.22 -14.71 -53.18
N GLY A 14 -24.19 -15.39 -52.05
CA GLY A 14 -23.22 -16.45 -51.79
C GLY A 14 -23.35 -17.04 -50.40
N ASN A 15 -24.42 -17.79 -50.15
CA ASN A 15 -24.49 -18.84 -49.10
C ASN A 15 -23.37 -19.84 -49.32
N LEU A 16 -22.67 -20.21 -48.23
CA LEU A 16 -22.12 -21.56 -48.08
C LEU A 16 -21.90 -21.82 -46.60
N SER A 17 -22.72 -22.70 -46.05
CA SER A 17 -22.57 -23.44 -44.81
C SER A 17 -21.77 -24.72 -45.03
N PRO A 18 -21.57 -25.61 -44.08
CA PRO A 18 -20.30 -25.85 -43.39
C PRO A 18 -19.76 -27.25 -43.75
N GLU A 19 -18.48 -27.47 -43.66
CA GLU A 19 -17.92 -28.85 -43.63
C GLU A 19 -16.92 -28.99 -42.49
N SER A 20 -17.23 -29.70 -41.51
CA SER A 20 -16.83 -31.00 -40.91
C SER A 20 -15.35 -31.40 -41.00
N PHE A 21 -14.70 -31.47 -39.84
CA PHE A 21 -13.83 -32.48 -39.21
C PHE A 21 -12.77 -33.24 -40.03
N PRO A 22 -11.66 -33.81 -39.44
CA PRO A 22 -11.50 -34.31 -38.08
C PRO A 22 -10.09 -34.19 -37.44
N GLY A 23 -10.04 -34.41 -36.17
CA GLY A 23 -9.12 -35.37 -35.61
C GLY A 23 -7.99 -34.92 -34.69
N ALA A 24 -8.03 -35.52 -33.55
CA ALA A 24 -6.96 -35.97 -32.67
C ALA A 24 -6.73 -35.17 -31.38
N GLY A 25 -7.28 -35.73 -30.36
CA GLY A 25 -7.06 -35.39 -28.99
C GLY A 25 -5.65 -35.78 -28.50
N ARG A 26 -5.17 -35.01 -27.52
CA ARG A 26 -4.30 -35.51 -26.47
C ARG A 26 -4.70 -34.82 -25.17
N ALA A 27 -5.37 -35.57 -24.34
CA ALA A 27 -5.53 -35.32 -22.92
C ALA A 27 -4.15 -35.36 -22.25
N PHE A 28 -3.77 -34.26 -21.57
CA PHE A 28 -2.69 -34.31 -20.59
C PHE A 28 -3.33 -34.57 -19.22
N GLN A 29 -3.19 -35.80 -18.75
CA GLN A 29 -3.44 -36.18 -17.37
C GLN A 29 -2.36 -35.58 -16.50
N LEU A 30 -2.78 -34.78 -15.53
CA LEU A 30 -1.98 -34.42 -14.37
C LEU A 30 -1.97 -35.60 -13.40
N GLN A 31 -0.83 -36.26 -13.33
CA GLN A 31 -0.55 -37.30 -12.35
C GLN A 31 0.03 -36.61 -11.14
N SER A 32 -0.65 -36.73 -10.04
CA SER A 32 -0.23 -36.34 -8.69
C SER A 32 0.71 -37.39 -8.14
N ASP A 33 1.96 -37.04 -7.89
CA ASP A 33 2.88 -37.83 -7.08
C ASP A 33 3.15 -37.16 -5.73
N PRO A 34 3.29 -37.95 -4.66
CA PRO A 34 3.30 -37.44 -3.29
C PRO A 34 4.70 -36.98 -2.84
N LEU A 35 4.68 -36.06 -1.89
CA LEU A 35 5.82 -35.47 -1.18
C LEU A 35 6.67 -36.55 -0.52
N GLU A 36 7.94 -36.72 -0.93
CA GLU A 36 8.98 -37.38 -0.19
C GLU A 36 9.85 -36.40 0.59
N GLU A 37 10.08 -36.73 1.86
CA GLU A 37 10.98 -36.03 2.79
C GLU A 37 12.44 -36.09 2.32
N PRO A 38 13.29 -35.09 2.61
CA PRO A 38 14.71 -35.17 2.27
C PRO A 38 15.50 -35.93 3.36
N THR A 39 15.95 -37.11 3.03
CA THR A 39 16.98 -37.86 3.77
C THR A 39 18.36 -37.28 3.51
N SER A 40 19.10 -37.13 4.62
CA SER A 40 20.54 -37.10 4.84
C SER A 40 21.51 -36.84 3.68
N ILE A 41 22.28 -35.77 3.85
CA ILE A 41 23.44 -35.41 3.03
C ILE A 41 24.59 -36.38 3.33
N GLU A 42 24.86 -37.26 2.40
CA GLU A 42 26.07 -38.09 2.33
C GLU A 42 27.19 -37.25 1.67
N THR A 43 28.31 -37.12 2.38
CA THR A 43 29.54 -36.46 1.90
C THR A 43 30.21 -37.30 0.83
N GLY A 44 29.97 -36.97 -0.43
CA GLY A 44 30.68 -37.55 -1.56
C GLY A 44 32.06 -36.92 -1.75
N HIS A 45 33.11 -37.68 -1.43
CA HIS A 45 34.48 -37.42 -1.88
C HIS A 45 34.54 -37.50 -3.42
N ARG A 46 34.81 -36.38 -4.05
CA ARG A 46 35.16 -36.33 -5.48
C ARG A 46 36.68 -36.45 -5.61
N GLU A 47 37.14 -37.66 -5.96
CA GLU A 47 38.46 -37.88 -6.52
C GLU A 47 38.66 -37.05 -7.79
N ARG A 48 39.70 -36.26 -7.84
CA ARG A 48 40.23 -35.67 -9.08
C ARG A 48 41.64 -36.14 -9.31
N GLY A 49 41.76 -36.94 -10.34
CA GLY A 49 42.78 -36.98 -11.35
C GLY A 49 44.24 -36.89 -10.93
N GLY A 50 44.92 -38.04 -11.08
CA GLY A 50 46.33 -38.20 -10.92
C GLY A 50 47.17 -37.27 -11.81
N ARG A 51 48.14 -36.65 -11.21
CA ARG A 51 49.35 -36.19 -11.92
C ARG A 51 50.49 -37.11 -11.51
N GLU A 52 51.02 -37.81 -12.49
CA GLU A 52 52.21 -38.64 -12.39
C GLU A 52 53.39 -37.90 -11.76
N ARG A 53 53.93 -38.46 -10.69
CA ARG A 53 55.24 -38.08 -10.15
C ARG A 53 56.31 -38.83 -10.93
N PRO A 54 57.40 -38.21 -11.36
CA PRO A 54 58.54 -38.90 -11.95
C PRO A 54 59.22 -39.75 -10.91
N LYS A 55 59.59 -40.97 -11.32
CA LYS A 55 60.29 -41.97 -10.54
C LYS A 55 61.63 -41.40 -10.01
N ALA A 56 61.75 -41.36 -8.67
CA ALA A 56 63.04 -41.16 -8.03
C ALA A 56 63.91 -42.43 -8.20
N GLY A 57 65.05 -42.24 -8.81
CA GLY A 57 66.04 -43.27 -8.93
C GLY A 57 66.55 -43.68 -7.56
N ALA A 58 66.73 -45.03 -7.42
CA ALA A 58 67.35 -45.66 -6.27
C ALA A 58 68.80 -45.10 -6.12
N VAL A 59 69.08 -44.52 -4.96
CA VAL A 59 70.46 -44.28 -4.51
C VAL A 59 70.70 -45.20 -3.35
N GLU A 60 71.69 -46.03 -3.53
CA GLU A 60 72.18 -47.04 -2.62
C GLU A 60 72.44 -46.47 -1.22
N SER A 61 72.00 -47.21 -0.23
CA SER A 61 72.36 -47.04 1.17
C SER A 61 73.82 -47.34 1.39
N ASN A 62 74.65 -46.34 1.67
CA ASN A 62 75.95 -46.49 2.23
C ASN A 62 75.83 -46.23 3.75
N ALA A 63 75.85 -47.33 4.53
CA ALA A 63 75.90 -47.30 5.97
C ALA A 63 77.29 -46.84 6.40
N GLY A 64 77.39 -45.61 6.84
CA GLY A 64 78.59 -44.99 7.40
C GLY A 64 78.30 -44.37 8.76
N ASP A 65 78.81 -45.11 9.77
CA ASP A 65 79.29 -44.67 11.07
C ASP A 65 78.51 -43.60 11.89
N PRO A 66 77.87 -43.97 13.02
CA PRO A 66 77.19 -43.03 13.93
C PRO A 66 78.23 -42.45 14.93
N GLY A 67 79.04 -41.53 14.52
CA GLY A 67 80.08 -41.04 15.44
C GLY A 67 80.61 -39.63 15.22
N LYS A 68 80.05 -38.82 14.27
CA LYS A 68 80.49 -37.44 14.12
C LYS A 68 79.31 -36.45 14.13
N SER A 69 78.94 -36.07 15.36
CA SER A 69 78.25 -34.83 15.58
C SER A 69 79.03 -33.73 14.89
N ARG A 70 78.48 -33.28 13.71
CA ARG A 70 78.96 -32.00 13.13
C ARG A 70 78.56 -30.89 14.10
N ARG A 71 79.41 -30.63 15.09
CA ARG A 71 79.45 -29.37 15.75
C ARG A 71 79.74 -28.36 14.64
N THR A 72 78.74 -27.67 14.15
CA THR A 72 78.90 -26.43 13.41
C THR A 72 79.66 -25.49 14.36
N ALA A 73 80.94 -25.43 14.17
CA ALA A 73 81.80 -24.44 14.85
C ALA A 73 81.22 -23.07 14.46
N VAL A 74 80.57 -22.44 15.43
CA VAL A 74 80.22 -21.03 15.33
C VAL A 74 81.55 -20.31 15.27
N MET A 75 82.02 -20.05 14.05
CA MET A 75 83.19 -19.19 13.87
C MET A 75 82.84 -17.81 14.43
N SER A 76 83.40 -17.49 15.58
CA SER A 76 83.32 -16.16 16.18
C SER A 76 84.10 -15.18 15.28
N ARG A 77 83.41 -14.56 14.31
CA ARG A 77 83.95 -13.52 13.50
C ARG A 77 83.94 -12.24 14.32
N ILE A 78 85.09 -11.73 14.71
CA ILE A 78 85.23 -10.58 15.59
C ILE A 78 84.81 -9.28 14.90
N ASN A 79 84.89 -9.20 13.56
CA ASN A 79 84.59 -8.00 12.81
C ASN A 79 83.03 -7.86 12.48
N GLN A 80 82.24 -8.88 12.65
CA GLN A 80 80.76 -8.83 12.46
C GLN A 80 80.09 -9.67 13.53
N ASN A 81 79.33 -8.99 14.43
CA ASN A 81 78.58 -9.65 15.47
C ASN A 81 77.16 -10.04 14.97
N ILE A 82 77.09 -11.13 14.19
CA ILE A 82 75.83 -11.64 13.63
C ILE A 82 74.78 -11.99 14.74
N PRO A 83 75.15 -12.62 15.88
CA PRO A 83 74.24 -12.82 17.01
C PRO A 83 73.60 -11.51 17.52
N SER A 84 74.37 -10.42 17.63
CA SER A 84 73.84 -9.10 18.04
C SER A 84 72.85 -8.52 17.01
N LEU A 85 73.12 -8.66 15.71
CA LEU A 85 72.20 -8.19 14.65
C LEU A 85 70.88 -9.00 14.67
N ILE A 86 70.96 -10.32 14.93
CA ILE A 86 69.77 -11.15 15.10
C ILE A 86 68.98 -10.70 16.33
N ALA A 87 69.64 -10.50 17.48
CA ALA A 87 69.01 -10.04 18.72
C ALA A 87 68.37 -8.66 18.57
N GLN A 88 69.04 -7.72 17.86
CA GLN A 88 68.47 -6.40 17.53
C GLN A 88 67.20 -6.52 16.66
N ARG A 89 67.25 -7.36 15.63
CA ARG A 89 66.08 -7.58 14.77
C ARG A 89 64.88 -8.19 15.55
N VAL A 90 65.18 -9.16 16.43
CA VAL A 90 64.16 -9.80 17.30
C VAL A 90 63.58 -8.75 18.28
N LEU A 91 64.44 -7.98 18.95
CA LEU A 91 64.02 -6.91 19.87
C LEU A 91 63.16 -5.87 19.14
N GLY A 92 63.59 -5.44 17.94
CA GLY A 92 62.79 -4.52 17.10
C GLY A 92 61.40 -5.11 16.74
N GLY A 93 61.33 -6.39 16.45
CA GLY A 93 60.04 -7.09 16.20
C GLY A 93 59.15 -7.14 17.44
N GLN A 94 59.70 -7.47 18.62
CA GLN A 94 58.94 -7.51 19.87
C GLN A 94 58.43 -6.14 20.31
N ASN A 95 59.23 -5.12 20.16
CA ASN A 95 58.83 -3.73 20.48
C ASN A 95 57.71 -3.23 19.53
N LYS A 96 57.72 -3.62 18.25
CA LYS A 96 56.60 -3.34 17.31
C LYS A 96 55.34 -4.06 17.74
N GLY A 97 55.42 -5.36 18.10
CA GLY A 97 54.30 -6.12 18.61
C GLY A 97 53.70 -5.54 19.89
N LEU A 98 54.55 -5.15 20.84
CA LEU A 98 54.12 -4.45 22.07
C LEU A 98 53.38 -3.14 21.79
N ALA A 99 53.94 -2.31 20.91
CA ALA A 99 53.31 -1.05 20.53
C ALA A 99 51.95 -1.27 19.84
N GLN A 100 51.80 -2.31 19.00
CA GLN A 100 50.57 -2.67 18.34
C GLN A 100 49.50 -3.17 19.37
N SER A 101 49.90 -4.04 20.31
CA SER A 101 48.99 -4.50 21.36
C SER A 101 48.54 -3.35 22.29
N LEU A 102 49.45 -2.44 22.64
CA LEU A 102 49.10 -1.22 23.40
C LEU A 102 48.10 -0.35 22.63
N GLN A 103 48.32 -0.17 21.33
CA GLN A 103 47.40 0.60 20.47
C GLN A 103 46.01 -0.03 20.43
N ARG A 104 45.91 -1.38 20.23
CA ARG A 104 44.66 -2.13 20.20
C ARG A 104 43.93 -2.07 21.53
N LEU A 105 44.63 -2.24 22.64
CA LEU A 105 44.04 -2.15 23.98
C LEU A 105 43.58 -0.71 24.30
N SER A 106 44.33 0.32 23.86
CA SER A 106 43.95 1.71 24.09
C SER A 106 42.74 2.15 23.26
N THR A 107 42.60 1.66 22.03
CA THR A 107 41.48 2.02 21.14
C THR A 107 40.28 1.07 21.25
N GLY A 108 40.45 -0.14 21.81
CA GLY A 108 39.47 -1.21 21.80
C GLY A 108 39.30 -1.86 20.41
N LEU A 109 40.10 -1.44 19.40
CA LEU A 109 39.96 -1.89 18.02
C LEU A 109 41.10 -2.78 17.59
N ARG A 110 40.80 -3.92 16.99
CA ARG A 110 41.77 -4.85 16.38
C ARG A 110 42.39 -4.26 15.11
N ILE A 111 41.57 -3.52 14.32
CA ILE A 111 41.95 -2.89 13.07
C ILE A 111 41.97 -1.37 13.29
N ASN A 112 43.14 -0.78 13.41
CA ASN A 112 43.33 0.66 13.58
C ASN A 112 43.79 1.33 12.30
N ARG A 113 44.52 0.59 11.45
CA ARG A 113 45.11 1.10 10.20
C ARG A 113 44.89 0.10 9.07
N GLY A 114 44.89 0.61 7.83
CA GLY A 114 44.76 -0.25 6.65
C GLY A 114 45.87 -1.30 6.50
N ALA A 115 47.04 -1.07 7.17
CA ALA A 115 48.13 -2.03 7.19
C ALA A 115 47.90 -3.22 8.14
N ASP A 116 46.95 -3.10 9.10
CA ASP A 116 46.66 -4.18 10.06
C ASP A 116 45.84 -5.30 9.41
N ASP A 117 44.81 -4.92 8.63
CA ASP A 117 43.96 -5.83 7.84
C ASP A 117 43.18 -5.01 6.78
N PRO A 118 43.70 -4.91 5.53
CA PRO A 118 43.06 -4.13 4.49
C PRO A 118 41.65 -4.62 4.11
N ALA A 119 41.46 -5.94 4.10
CA ALA A 119 40.15 -6.53 3.75
C ALA A 119 39.13 -6.30 4.86
N GLY A 120 39.52 -6.53 6.12
CA GLY A 120 38.68 -6.27 7.29
C GLY A 120 38.35 -4.78 7.44
N LEU A 121 39.27 -3.88 7.11
CA LEU A 121 39.01 -2.43 7.13
C LEU A 121 37.94 -2.06 6.11
N ILE A 122 38.06 -2.51 4.85
CA ILE A 122 37.05 -2.23 3.81
C ILE A 122 35.67 -2.77 4.23
N ALA A 123 35.63 -4.02 4.73
CA ALA A 123 34.38 -4.62 5.20
C ALA A 123 33.76 -3.83 6.38
N SER A 124 34.57 -3.42 7.37
CA SER A 124 34.07 -2.67 8.52
C SER A 124 33.62 -1.25 8.16
N GLU A 125 34.30 -0.57 7.23
CA GLU A 125 33.84 0.76 6.75
C GLU A 125 32.56 0.68 5.92
N ASN A 126 32.33 -0.40 5.15
CA ASN A 126 31.06 -0.63 4.48
C ASN A 126 29.93 -0.86 5.49
N LEU A 127 30.13 -1.70 6.52
CA LEU A 127 29.16 -1.92 7.58
C LEU A 127 28.88 -0.62 8.37
N ARG A 128 29.90 0.19 8.61
CA ARG A 128 29.76 1.50 9.26
C ARG A 128 28.94 2.48 8.42
N ALA A 129 29.15 2.50 7.12
CA ALA A 129 28.34 3.29 6.19
C ALA A 129 26.88 2.81 6.18
N GLU A 130 26.66 1.49 6.14
CA GLU A 130 25.33 0.88 6.22
C GLU A 130 24.63 1.21 7.54
N LYS A 131 25.31 1.09 8.69
CA LYS A 131 24.83 1.48 10.00
C LYS A 131 24.38 2.94 10.07
N THR A 132 25.15 3.84 9.46
CA THR A 132 24.80 5.27 9.38
C THR A 132 23.54 5.47 8.52
N ALA A 133 23.43 4.76 7.40
CA ALA A 133 22.25 4.79 6.53
C ALA A 133 21.00 4.25 7.24
N ILE A 134 21.12 3.15 7.99
CA ILE A 134 20.02 2.57 8.81
C ILE A 134 19.58 3.57 9.89
N ASN A 135 20.51 4.20 10.62
CA ASN A 135 20.17 5.21 11.62
C ASN A 135 19.43 6.41 11.01
N SER A 136 19.84 6.83 9.82
CA SER A 136 19.16 7.89 9.08
C SER A 136 17.74 7.47 8.66
N ALA A 137 17.55 6.23 8.23
CA ALA A 137 16.24 5.68 7.88
C ALA A 137 15.32 5.58 9.09
N ILE A 138 15.83 5.16 10.27
CA ILE A 138 15.07 5.15 11.53
C ILE A 138 14.64 6.57 11.89
N SER A 139 15.56 7.54 11.83
CA SER A 139 15.23 8.94 12.13
C SER A 139 14.19 9.52 11.18
N ASN A 140 14.24 9.17 9.89
CA ASN A 140 13.25 9.58 8.90
C ASN A 140 11.89 8.92 9.18
N SER A 141 11.88 7.64 9.58
CA SER A 141 10.66 6.92 9.96
C SER A 141 9.99 7.55 11.18
N GLN A 142 10.77 7.90 12.22
CA GLN A 142 10.27 8.62 13.41
C GLN A 142 9.71 10.00 13.03
N ARG A 143 10.33 10.71 12.09
CA ARG A 143 9.81 11.98 11.60
C ARG A 143 8.50 11.80 10.83
N ALA A 144 8.37 10.75 10.02
CA ALA A 144 7.12 10.40 9.36
C ALA A 144 6.01 10.12 10.38
N GLU A 145 6.31 9.40 11.45
CA GLU A 145 5.40 9.16 12.55
C GLU A 145 4.91 10.46 13.20
N GLN A 146 5.82 11.42 13.46
CA GLN A 146 5.45 12.72 14.03
C GLN A 146 4.53 13.52 13.11
N VAL A 147 4.77 13.50 11.79
CA VAL A 147 3.87 14.14 10.80
C VAL A 147 2.48 13.56 10.87
N VAL A 148 2.37 12.22 10.91
CA VAL A 148 1.08 11.52 11.00
C VAL A 148 0.38 11.84 12.30
N ASN A 149 1.08 11.87 13.45
CA ASN A 149 0.51 12.20 14.76
C ASN A 149 -0.08 13.62 14.78
N VAL A 150 0.60 14.59 14.16
CA VAL A 150 0.09 15.97 14.07
C VAL A 150 -1.16 16.03 13.17
N ALA A 151 -1.17 15.32 12.05
CA ALA A 151 -2.33 15.24 11.17
C ALA A 151 -3.51 14.56 11.88
N GLU A 152 -3.28 13.44 12.56
CA GLU A 152 -4.30 12.72 13.34
C GLU A 152 -4.92 13.59 14.44
N GLY A 153 -4.09 14.38 15.16
CA GLY A 153 -4.58 15.33 16.17
C GLY A 153 -5.55 16.36 15.56
N GLY A 154 -5.20 16.92 14.38
CA GLY A 154 -6.10 17.83 13.66
C GLY A 154 -7.40 17.16 13.21
N LEU A 155 -7.30 15.93 12.69
CA LEU A 155 -8.46 15.15 12.26
C LEU A 155 -9.38 14.75 13.41
N GLN A 156 -8.83 14.50 14.59
CA GLN A 156 -9.62 14.21 15.80
C GLN A 156 -10.52 15.41 16.15
N GLU A 157 -9.96 16.63 16.10
CA GLU A 157 -10.74 17.83 16.37
C GLU A 157 -11.82 18.08 15.31
N VAL A 158 -11.48 17.85 14.01
CA VAL A 158 -12.48 17.93 12.92
C VAL A 158 -13.59 16.89 13.14
N SER A 159 -13.24 15.66 13.55
CA SER A 159 -14.22 14.61 13.86
C SER A 159 -15.16 15.01 15.01
N ASN A 160 -14.62 15.63 16.06
CA ASN A 160 -15.43 16.12 17.19
C ASN A 160 -16.41 17.20 16.71
N MET A 161 -15.94 18.13 15.87
CA MET A 161 -16.78 19.19 15.29
C MET A 161 -17.90 18.65 14.38
N LEU A 162 -17.62 17.59 13.61
CA LEU A 162 -18.62 16.95 12.76
C LEU A 162 -19.71 16.25 13.58
N VAL A 163 -19.37 15.63 14.70
CA VAL A 163 -20.35 15.01 15.63
C VAL A 163 -21.22 16.09 16.28
N GLU A 164 -20.64 17.23 16.68
CA GLU A 164 -21.40 18.36 17.20
C GLU A 164 -22.35 18.94 16.14
N LEU A 165 -21.87 19.07 14.90
CA LEU A 165 -22.66 19.50 13.75
C LEU A 165 -23.88 18.57 13.51
N GLN A 166 -23.65 17.25 13.60
CA GLN A 166 -24.72 16.25 13.48
C GLN A 166 -25.77 16.40 14.58
N GLY A 167 -25.33 16.68 15.81
CA GLY A 167 -26.23 16.95 16.93
C GLY A 167 -27.10 18.19 16.72
N LEU A 168 -26.53 19.29 16.19
CA LEU A 168 -27.26 20.54 15.90
C LEU A 168 -28.30 20.35 14.78
N VAL A 169 -27.94 19.63 13.70
CA VAL A 169 -28.89 19.33 12.61
C VAL A 169 -30.01 18.43 13.14
N GLY A 170 -29.70 17.41 13.95
CA GLY A 170 -30.70 16.54 14.55
C GLY A 170 -31.64 17.29 15.52
N ALA A 171 -31.12 18.22 16.32
CA ALA A 171 -31.94 19.06 17.19
C ALA A 171 -32.89 19.97 16.39
N THR A 172 -32.45 20.49 15.26
CA THR A 172 -33.24 21.36 14.39
C THR A 172 -34.30 20.60 13.59
N ALA A 173 -34.14 19.28 13.41
CA ALA A 173 -35.08 18.45 12.64
C ALA A 173 -36.46 18.31 13.31
N ASN A 174 -36.61 18.69 14.58
CA ASN A 174 -37.91 18.72 15.27
C ASN A 174 -38.67 20.03 14.95
N GLU A 175 -39.20 20.11 13.74
CA GLU A 175 -39.87 21.31 13.20
C GLU A 175 -41.01 21.83 14.07
N ALA A 176 -41.75 20.94 14.73
CA ALA A 176 -42.91 21.33 15.56
C ALA A 176 -42.48 21.89 16.93
N GLY A 177 -41.24 21.63 17.37
CA GLY A 177 -40.77 22.01 18.70
C GLY A 177 -39.72 23.09 18.73
N VAL A 178 -39.25 23.59 17.57
CA VAL A 178 -38.15 24.57 17.45
C VAL A 178 -38.66 25.83 16.80
N SER A 179 -38.50 26.97 17.47
CA SER A 179 -38.89 28.29 16.92
C SER A 179 -37.92 28.74 15.80
N GLN A 180 -38.34 29.76 15.02
CA GLN A 180 -37.46 30.29 13.97
C GLN A 180 -36.21 30.91 14.55
N GLU A 181 -36.31 31.58 15.71
CA GLU A 181 -35.19 32.19 16.41
C GLU A 181 -34.16 31.13 16.89
N GLU A 182 -34.65 29.95 17.30
CA GLU A 182 -33.78 28.81 17.68
C GLU A 182 -33.09 28.19 16.45
N ARG A 183 -33.78 28.09 15.31
CA ARG A 183 -33.16 27.65 14.05
C ARG A 183 -32.07 28.63 13.60
N ASP A 184 -32.36 29.94 13.70
CA ASP A 184 -31.37 30.98 13.38
C ASP A 184 -30.15 30.92 14.30
N ALA A 185 -30.36 30.68 15.60
CA ALA A 185 -29.27 30.46 16.56
C ALA A 185 -28.45 29.21 16.27
N ASN A 186 -29.12 28.11 15.94
CA ASN A 186 -28.44 26.84 15.55
C ASN A 186 -27.65 27.03 14.26
N GLN A 187 -28.18 27.78 13.27
CA GLN A 187 -27.46 28.09 12.04
C GLN A 187 -26.18 28.89 12.33
N LEU A 188 -26.23 29.88 13.21
CA LEU A 188 -25.03 30.63 13.60
C LEU A 188 -23.98 29.75 14.26
N GLN A 189 -24.39 28.74 15.08
CA GLN A 189 -23.48 27.77 15.64
C GLN A 189 -22.86 26.87 14.56
N ILE A 190 -23.68 26.39 13.62
CA ILE A 190 -23.22 25.62 12.45
C ILE A 190 -22.19 26.42 11.66
N ASP A 191 -22.47 27.68 11.34
CA ASP A 191 -21.54 28.55 10.61
C ASP A 191 -20.21 28.72 11.36
N SER A 192 -20.26 28.85 12.70
CA SER A 192 -19.07 28.96 13.55
C SER A 192 -18.25 27.66 13.57
N ILE A 193 -18.93 26.50 13.61
CA ILE A 193 -18.28 25.17 13.56
C ILE A 193 -17.60 25.00 12.20
N LEU A 194 -18.30 25.30 11.10
CA LEU A 194 -17.75 25.19 9.74
C LEU A 194 -16.51 26.09 9.55
N GLN A 195 -16.53 27.32 10.07
CA GLN A 195 -15.36 28.20 10.07
C GLN A 195 -14.21 27.62 10.93
N THR A 196 -14.55 26.96 12.04
CA THR A 196 -13.55 26.34 12.90
C THR A 196 -12.90 25.12 12.23
N ILE A 197 -13.67 24.29 11.51
CA ILE A 197 -13.14 23.20 10.68
C ILE A 197 -12.15 23.74 9.65
N ASP A 198 -12.54 24.78 8.89
CA ASP A 198 -11.66 25.42 7.92
C ASP A 198 -10.38 25.98 8.57
N ARG A 199 -10.50 26.57 9.79
CA ARG A 199 -9.36 27.06 10.55
C ARG A 199 -8.43 25.94 11.00
N ILE A 200 -8.96 24.80 11.51
CA ILE A 200 -8.18 23.64 11.91
C ILE A 200 -7.44 23.07 10.69
N ALA A 201 -8.14 22.89 9.56
CA ALA A 201 -7.54 22.40 8.32
C ALA A 201 -6.35 23.26 7.87
N ASN A 202 -6.48 24.60 8.00
CA ASN A 202 -5.43 25.55 7.63
C ASN A 202 -4.38 25.80 8.71
N ALA A 203 -4.66 25.52 10.00
CA ALA A 203 -3.72 25.71 11.09
C ALA A 203 -2.81 24.48 11.30
N THR A 204 -3.33 23.28 11.10
CA THR A 204 -2.59 22.03 11.29
C THR A 204 -1.38 21.98 10.38
N SER A 205 -0.19 22.08 10.95
CA SER A 205 1.06 22.14 10.19
C SER A 205 2.20 21.47 10.96
N PHE A 206 3.15 20.91 10.20
CA PHE A 206 4.41 20.37 10.72
C PHE A 206 5.57 21.10 10.05
N GLN A 207 6.43 21.72 10.86
CA GLN A 207 7.57 22.54 10.37
C GLN A 207 7.18 23.58 9.30
N GLY A 208 6.00 24.21 9.46
CA GLY A 208 5.49 25.23 8.55
C GLY A 208 4.74 24.68 7.32
N THR A 209 4.78 23.39 7.07
CA THR A 209 4.04 22.75 5.98
C THR A 209 2.64 22.36 6.46
N LYS A 210 1.59 22.82 5.80
CA LYS A 210 0.20 22.49 6.10
C LYS A 210 -0.07 21.04 5.71
N LEU A 211 -0.80 20.31 6.58
CA LEU A 211 -1.03 18.88 6.40
C LEU A 211 -2.44 18.56 5.88
N LEU A 212 -3.45 19.36 6.25
CA LEU A 212 -4.86 19.05 6.04
C LEU A 212 -5.57 20.00 5.04
N ASN A 213 -4.82 20.86 4.37
CA ASN A 213 -5.37 21.86 3.45
C ASN A 213 -5.23 21.50 1.96
N GLY A 214 -4.84 20.25 1.64
CA GLY A 214 -4.65 19.78 0.27
C GLY A 214 -3.20 19.78 -0.23
N ASN A 215 -2.21 20.27 0.53
CA ASN A 215 -0.81 20.22 0.10
C ASN A 215 -0.28 18.79 -0.11
N PHE A 216 -0.80 17.83 0.63
CA PHE A 216 -0.45 16.41 0.52
C PHE A 216 -1.54 15.59 -0.16
N ASP A 217 -2.51 16.24 -0.79
CA ASP A 217 -3.43 15.59 -1.69
C ASP A 217 -2.80 15.38 -3.07
N TYR A 218 -3.25 14.37 -3.79
CA TYR A 218 -2.76 14.13 -5.15
C TYR A 218 -3.44 15.05 -6.15
N THR A 219 -2.63 15.63 -7.02
CA THR A 219 -3.15 16.43 -8.14
C THR A 219 -3.39 15.55 -9.35
N VAL A 220 -4.60 15.66 -9.90
CA VAL A 220 -5.06 14.87 -11.05
C VAL A 220 -5.30 15.80 -12.24
N SER A 221 -4.94 15.35 -13.43
CA SER A 221 -5.27 16.05 -14.69
C SER A 221 -5.89 15.11 -15.69
N GLY A 222 -6.76 15.64 -16.55
CA GLY A 222 -7.43 14.88 -17.58
C GLY A 222 -8.54 13.94 -17.06
N GLN A 223 -9.09 14.23 -15.86
CA GLN A 223 -10.21 13.46 -15.34
C GLN A 223 -11.44 13.66 -16.22
N SER A 224 -12.04 12.54 -16.65
CA SER A 224 -13.31 12.56 -17.38
C SER A 224 -14.48 12.83 -16.44
N THR A 225 -15.48 13.56 -16.91
CA THR A 225 -16.77 13.76 -16.21
C THR A 225 -17.53 12.45 -15.96
N SER A 226 -17.12 11.37 -16.62
CA SER A 226 -17.67 10.02 -16.39
C SER A 226 -17.22 9.40 -15.07
N LEU A 227 -16.17 9.93 -14.43
CA LEU A 227 -15.73 9.59 -13.09
C LEU A 227 -16.27 10.64 -12.12
N THR A 228 -17.17 10.22 -11.24
CA THR A 228 -17.79 11.12 -10.24
C THR A 228 -16.85 11.44 -9.10
N ASP A 229 -15.96 10.51 -8.75
CA ASP A 229 -14.95 10.70 -7.73
C ASP A 229 -13.68 9.91 -8.05
N VAL A 230 -12.54 10.48 -7.70
CA VAL A 230 -11.21 9.85 -7.83
C VAL A 230 -10.42 10.13 -6.57
N THR A 231 -10.27 9.13 -5.75
CA THR A 231 -9.49 9.19 -4.50
C THR A 231 -8.18 8.45 -4.67
N ILE A 232 -7.06 9.13 -4.44
CA ILE A 232 -5.72 8.53 -4.54
C ILE A 232 -5.12 8.45 -3.14
N ASN A 233 -5.09 7.24 -2.59
CA ASN A 233 -4.54 6.98 -1.26
C ASN A 233 -3.02 6.93 -1.25
N ALA A 234 -2.44 6.35 -2.30
CA ALA A 234 -1.00 6.27 -2.48
C ALA A 234 -0.64 6.19 -3.97
N ALA A 235 0.33 6.96 -4.39
CA ALA A 235 0.93 6.85 -5.73
C ALA A 235 2.43 7.18 -5.64
N LYS A 236 3.29 6.18 -5.85
CA LYS A 236 4.73 6.43 -6.01
C LYS A 236 4.95 7.09 -7.37
N LEU A 237 5.32 8.36 -7.36
CA LEU A 237 5.68 9.11 -8.54
C LEU A 237 7.19 9.06 -8.76
N SER A 238 7.62 9.04 -10.02
CA SER A 238 9.03 9.15 -10.38
C SER A 238 9.60 10.50 -9.95
N ASP A 239 10.86 10.52 -9.50
CA ASP A 239 11.56 11.76 -9.14
C ASP A 239 11.71 12.75 -10.31
N ALA A 240 11.55 12.29 -11.53
CA ALA A 240 11.62 13.11 -12.73
C ALA A 240 10.36 13.97 -12.97
N GLY A 241 9.39 14.00 -12.05
CA GLY A 241 8.14 14.75 -12.22
C GLY A 241 7.25 14.24 -13.35
N THR A 242 7.45 13.00 -13.79
CA THR A 242 6.64 12.37 -14.85
C THR A 242 5.27 12.02 -14.29
N ALA A 243 4.22 12.54 -14.92
CA ALA A 243 2.86 12.19 -14.59
C ALA A 243 2.63 10.67 -14.75
N ARG A 244 1.92 10.07 -13.80
CA ARG A 244 1.55 8.64 -13.87
C ARG A 244 0.17 8.52 -14.47
N ALA A 245 0.08 7.94 -15.66
CA ALA A 245 -1.19 7.64 -16.30
C ALA A 245 -1.92 6.51 -15.57
N VAL A 246 -3.21 6.68 -15.40
CA VAL A 246 -4.13 5.69 -14.83
C VAL A 246 -5.25 5.45 -15.83
N THR A 247 -5.33 4.23 -16.34
CA THR A 247 -6.37 3.82 -17.27
C THR A 247 -7.40 2.97 -16.53
N VAL A 248 -8.65 3.38 -16.58
CA VAL A 248 -9.81 2.70 -16.01
C VAL A 248 -10.60 2.09 -17.16
N THR A 249 -10.78 0.77 -17.17
CA THR A 249 -11.53 0.04 -18.20
C THR A 249 -12.65 -0.76 -17.54
N VAL A 250 -13.88 -0.55 -17.96
CA VAL A 250 -15.04 -1.29 -17.47
C VAL A 250 -15.25 -2.52 -18.33
N LEU A 251 -15.13 -3.71 -17.73
CA LEU A 251 -15.41 -4.98 -18.41
C LEU A 251 -16.90 -5.32 -18.35
N GLN A 252 -17.56 -4.99 -17.25
CA GLN A 252 -18.97 -5.23 -17.03
C GLN A 252 -19.59 -4.05 -16.27
N SER A 253 -20.73 -3.57 -16.76
CA SER A 253 -21.48 -2.46 -16.14
C SER A 253 -22.05 -2.82 -14.78
N ALA A 254 -22.05 -1.87 -13.84
CA ALA A 254 -22.88 -1.95 -12.65
C ALA A 254 -24.36 -1.83 -13.05
N GLN A 255 -25.23 -2.54 -12.32
CA GLN A 255 -26.67 -2.50 -12.55
C GLN A 255 -27.42 -2.32 -11.22
N THR A 256 -28.56 -1.67 -11.31
CA THR A 256 -29.56 -1.61 -10.25
C THR A 256 -30.40 -2.89 -10.23
N GLY A 257 -30.95 -3.29 -9.11
CA GLY A 257 -32.06 -4.25 -9.06
C GLY A 257 -33.27 -3.64 -9.77
N ALA A 258 -33.92 -4.36 -10.64
CA ALA A 258 -35.03 -3.85 -11.46
C ALA A 258 -36.18 -4.86 -11.56
N VAL A 259 -37.35 -4.46 -11.13
CA VAL A 259 -38.59 -5.23 -11.29
C VAL A 259 -39.55 -4.45 -12.17
N PHE A 260 -40.17 -5.15 -13.10
CA PHE A 260 -41.13 -4.56 -14.04
C PHE A 260 -42.54 -4.91 -13.60
N LEU A 261 -43.37 -3.87 -13.52
CA LEU A 261 -44.79 -3.98 -13.25
C LEU A 261 -45.58 -3.69 -14.53
N SER A 262 -46.30 -4.69 -15.03
CA SER A 262 -47.16 -4.50 -16.19
C SER A 262 -48.49 -3.90 -15.78
N THR A 263 -48.75 -2.67 -16.19
CA THR A 263 -49.95 -1.92 -15.82
C THR A 263 -50.88 -1.61 -17.01
N GLY A 264 -50.38 -1.81 -18.24
CA GLY A 264 -51.04 -1.19 -19.39
C GLY A 264 -51.02 0.36 -19.29
N ALA A 265 -51.76 1.05 -20.10
CA ALA A 265 -51.88 2.50 -20.03
C ALA A 265 -52.65 2.98 -18.78
N THR A 266 -53.57 2.17 -18.28
CA THR A 266 -54.33 2.34 -17.05
C THR A 266 -54.39 1.02 -16.30
N PHE A 267 -54.20 1.09 -15.00
CA PHE A 267 -54.25 -0.05 -14.12
C PHE A 267 -55.63 -0.70 -14.15
N GLY A 268 -55.69 -2.00 -14.42
CA GLY A 268 -56.95 -2.72 -14.38
C GLY A 268 -57.94 -2.39 -15.49
N ASN A 269 -57.49 -2.12 -16.74
CA ASN A 269 -58.38 -1.78 -17.84
C ASN A 269 -59.46 -2.84 -18.06
N GLY A 270 -60.68 -2.52 -17.62
CA GLY A 270 -61.88 -3.37 -17.75
C GLY A 270 -62.20 -4.28 -16.56
N GLY A 271 -61.40 -4.31 -15.49
CA GLY A 271 -61.69 -4.99 -14.23
C GLY A 271 -62.24 -4.04 -13.15
N SER A 272 -63.00 -4.59 -12.18
CA SER A 272 -63.35 -3.89 -10.94
C SER A 272 -62.61 -4.56 -9.80
N GLY A 273 -62.08 -3.77 -8.87
CA GLY A 273 -61.33 -4.27 -7.71
C GLY A 273 -60.06 -3.48 -7.41
N GLU A 274 -59.40 -3.86 -6.34
CA GLU A 274 -58.17 -3.26 -5.87
C GLU A 274 -57.02 -4.24 -6.00
N VAL A 275 -55.80 -3.72 -6.20
CA VAL A 275 -54.60 -4.51 -6.10
C VAL A 275 -53.72 -3.94 -5.02
N SER A 276 -53.27 -4.80 -4.12
CA SER A 276 -52.36 -4.49 -3.05
C SER A 276 -51.05 -5.25 -3.23
N PHE A 277 -49.93 -4.56 -3.14
CA PHE A 277 -48.61 -5.15 -3.18
C PHE A 277 -47.66 -4.46 -2.23
N GLU A 278 -46.63 -5.18 -1.82
CA GLU A 278 -45.59 -4.70 -0.96
C GLU A 278 -44.30 -4.51 -1.78
N ILE A 279 -43.69 -3.36 -1.66
CA ILE A 279 -42.37 -3.08 -2.20
C ILE A 279 -41.38 -3.04 -1.05
N THR A 280 -40.33 -3.88 -1.13
CA THR A 280 -39.21 -3.90 -0.22
C THR A 280 -37.98 -3.45 -0.98
N GLY A 281 -37.33 -2.39 -0.50
CA GLY A 281 -36.00 -1.94 -0.95
C GLY A 281 -34.96 -2.12 0.15
N THR A 282 -33.78 -1.60 -0.07
CA THR A 282 -32.65 -1.68 0.89
C THR A 282 -32.86 -0.87 2.16
N LYS A 283 -33.71 0.17 2.13
CA LYS A 283 -33.93 1.07 3.27
C LYS A 283 -35.24 0.79 4.04
N GLY A 284 -36.21 0.12 3.41
CA GLY A 284 -37.48 -0.13 4.06
C GLY A 284 -38.46 -0.91 3.23
N VAL A 285 -39.69 -1.04 3.77
CA VAL A 285 -40.82 -1.74 3.17
C VAL A 285 -42.09 -0.89 3.23
N GLN A 286 -42.88 -0.88 2.15
CA GLN A 286 -44.14 -0.16 2.09
C GLN A 286 -45.19 -0.96 1.28
N GLN A 287 -46.39 -1.00 1.80
CA GLN A 287 -47.54 -1.53 1.09
C GLN A 287 -48.24 -0.43 0.29
N PHE A 288 -48.60 -0.76 -0.94
CA PHE A 288 -49.37 0.09 -1.84
C PHE A 288 -50.65 -0.60 -2.25
N THR A 289 -51.74 0.16 -2.27
CA THR A 289 -53.04 -0.31 -2.75
C THR A 289 -53.56 0.65 -3.80
N PHE A 290 -53.86 0.14 -4.98
CA PHE A 290 -54.35 0.93 -6.11
C PHE A 290 -55.71 0.38 -6.59
N ALA A 291 -56.66 1.29 -6.79
CA ALA A 291 -57.93 0.96 -7.36
C ALA A 291 -57.86 0.79 -8.89
N SER A 292 -58.77 0.02 -9.46
CA SER A 292 -58.93 -0.10 -10.91
C SER A 292 -59.12 1.27 -11.56
N GLY A 293 -58.46 1.52 -12.70
CA GLY A 293 -58.48 2.81 -13.41
C GLY A 293 -57.42 3.79 -12.98
N THR A 294 -56.58 3.46 -11.97
CA THR A 294 -55.43 4.32 -11.60
C THR A 294 -54.47 4.46 -12.76
N SER A 295 -54.12 5.70 -13.11
CA SER A 295 -53.17 5.97 -14.20
C SER A 295 -51.76 5.55 -13.81
N GLN A 296 -50.97 5.13 -14.78
CA GLN A 296 -49.56 4.79 -14.59
C GLN A 296 -48.76 5.95 -13.96
N ALA A 297 -49.08 7.21 -14.33
CA ALA A 297 -48.43 8.38 -13.76
C ALA A 297 -48.67 8.52 -12.24
N ASN A 298 -49.92 8.19 -11.78
CA ASN A 298 -50.25 8.21 -10.36
C ASN A 298 -49.50 7.09 -9.57
N ILE A 299 -49.37 5.91 -10.18
CA ILE A 299 -48.60 4.80 -9.58
C ILE A 299 -47.11 5.21 -9.42
N LEU A 300 -46.53 5.79 -10.48
CA LEU A 300 -45.16 6.31 -10.45
C LEU A 300 -44.98 7.39 -9.36
N ALA A 301 -45.92 8.35 -9.29
CA ALA A 301 -45.88 9.40 -8.27
C ALA A 301 -46.00 8.84 -6.85
N ALA A 302 -46.89 7.89 -6.64
CA ALA A 302 -47.10 7.25 -5.33
C ALA A 302 -45.84 6.48 -4.88
N ILE A 303 -45.24 5.68 -5.74
CA ILE A 303 -44.02 4.93 -5.39
C ILE A 303 -42.85 5.92 -5.15
N ASN A 304 -42.69 6.93 -6.00
CA ASN A 304 -41.62 7.90 -5.88
C ASN A 304 -41.76 8.82 -4.66
N SER A 305 -42.95 8.99 -4.10
CA SER A 305 -43.14 9.73 -2.83
C SER A 305 -42.48 9.03 -1.63
N PHE A 306 -42.22 7.72 -1.73
CA PHE A 306 -41.54 6.91 -0.72
C PHE A 306 -40.10 6.54 -1.15
N LYS A 307 -39.54 7.18 -2.20
CA LYS A 307 -38.24 6.85 -2.78
C LYS A 307 -37.13 6.80 -1.72
N ASP A 308 -37.04 7.79 -0.87
CA ASP A 308 -35.96 7.90 0.11
C ASP A 308 -36.17 6.94 1.30
N ALA A 309 -37.42 6.65 1.65
CA ALA A 309 -37.76 5.71 2.71
C ALA A 309 -37.54 4.24 2.31
N LEU A 310 -37.75 3.93 1.03
CA LEU A 310 -37.62 2.56 0.52
C LEU A 310 -36.26 2.28 -0.11
N GLY A 311 -35.59 3.31 -0.62
CA GLY A 311 -34.39 3.15 -1.45
C GLY A 311 -34.72 2.62 -2.85
N VAL A 312 -35.94 2.87 -3.36
CA VAL A 312 -36.36 2.49 -4.70
C VAL A 312 -36.92 3.67 -5.47
N SER A 313 -36.84 3.64 -6.78
CA SER A 313 -37.45 4.64 -7.67
C SER A 313 -38.24 3.96 -8.77
N ALA A 314 -39.40 4.52 -9.11
CA ALA A 314 -40.22 4.04 -10.21
C ALA A 314 -40.04 4.95 -11.42
N VAL A 315 -39.83 4.37 -12.58
CA VAL A 315 -39.74 5.06 -13.87
C VAL A 315 -40.64 4.35 -14.88
N GLN A 316 -41.06 5.08 -15.91
CA GLN A 316 -41.76 4.45 -17.02
C GLN A 316 -40.76 3.63 -17.84
N ALA A 317 -41.07 2.35 -18.08
CA ALA A 317 -40.24 1.50 -18.91
C ALA A 317 -40.25 1.97 -20.37
N THR A 318 -39.26 1.57 -21.12
CA THR A 318 -39.08 1.99 -22.52
C THR A 318 -40.26 1.58 -23.42
N ASP A 319 -41.00 0.54 -23.04
CA ASP A 319 -42.16 0.02 -23.77
C ASP A 319 -43.48 0.72 -23.42
N THR A 320 -43.49 1.82 -22.69
CA THR A 320 -44.62 2.66 -22.28
C THR A 320 -45.80 1.92 -21.61
N ALA A 321 -45.81 0.60 -21.61
CA ALA A 321 -46.88 -0.22 -21.03
C ALA A 321 -46.56 -0.73 -19.62
N ARG A 322 -45.36 -0.39 -19.09
CA ARG A 322 -44.87 -0.93 -17.83
C ARG A 322 -44.25 0.15 -16.95
N VAL A 323 -44.34 -0.07 -15.67
CA VAL A 323 -43.55 0.65 -14.67
C VAL A 323 -42.33 -0.17 -14.32
N GLN A 324 -41.18 0.40 -14.41
CA GLN A 324 -39.92 -0.19 -13.92
C GLN A 324 -39.61 0.37 -12.53
N ILE A 325 -39.46 -0.50 -11.56
CA ILE A 325 -39.10 -0.18 -10.19
C ILE A 325 -37.64 -0.57 -10.02
N ASN A 326 -36.77 0.42 -9.77
CA ASN A 326 -35.33 0.21 -9.64
C ASN A 326 -34.89 0.50 -8.21
N SER A 327 -33.83 -0.18 -7.74
CA SER A 327 -33.09 0.31 -6.58
C SER A 327 -32.47 1.69 -6.90
N THR A 328 -32.34 2.54 -5.90
CA THR A 328 -31.70 3.86 -6.08
C THR A 328 -30.19 3.74 -6.19
N GLY A 329 -29.60 2.70 -5.60
CA GLY A 329 -28.17 2.39 -5.68
C GLY A 329 -27.87 1.32 -6.73
N TYR A 330 -26.60 1.25 -7.10
CA TYR A 330 -26.02 0.23 -7.98
C TYR A 330 -25.24 -0.78 -7.15
N GLY A 331 -25.26 -2.04 -7.52
CA GLY A 331 -24.41 -3.03 -6.88
C GLY A 331 -25.17 -4.28 -6.42
N ALA A 332 -24.41 -5.29 -6.01
CA ALA A 332 -24.96 -6.59 -5.61
C ALA A 332 -25.74 -6.55 -4.28
N ASP A 333 -25.48 -5.54 -3.45
CA ASP A 333 -26.18 -5.34 -2.18
C ASP A 333 -27.52 -4.61 -2.35
N GLU A 334 -27.72 -3.99 -3.50
CA GLU A 334 -28.93 -3.27 -3.84
C GLU A 334 -29.96 -4.22 -4.46
N PHE A 335 -31.18 -4.16 -3.98
CA PHE A 335 -32.25 -5.01 -4.48
C PHE A 335 -33.62 -4.31 -4.47
N VAL A 336 -34.50 -4.82 -5.27
CA VAL A 336 -35.95 -4.55 -5.22
C VAL A 336 -36.68 -5.86 -5.12
N ARG A 337 -37.60 -5.97 -4.15
CA ARG A 337 -38.51 -7.06 -4.04
C ARG A 337 -39.93 -6.51 -4.09
N VAL A 338 -40.77 -7.15 -4.89
CA VAL A 338 -42.18 -6.83 -4.95
C VAL A 338 -42.98 -8.11 -4.71
N LYS A 339 -43.91 -8.05 -3.75
CA LYS A 339 -44.77 -9.16 -3.38
C LYS A 339 -46.22 -8.74 -3.51
N GLU A 340 -47.01 -9.52 -4.27
CA GLU A 340 -48.45 -9.36 -4.34
C GLU A 340 -49.10 -9.81 -3.04
N LEU A 341 -49.99 -8.99 -2.50
CA LEU A 341 -50.75 -9.31 -1.27
C LEU A 341 -52.21 -9.63 -1.58
N SER A 342 -52.82 -8.93 -2.51
CA SER A 342 -54.20 -9.15 -2.97
C SER A 342 -54.36 -8.63 -4.39
N ASN A 343 -55.02 -9.42 -5.22
CA ASN A 343 -55.36 -9.07 -6.59
C ASN A 343 -56.79 -9.48 -6.89
N GLU A 344 -57.72 -8.56 -6.68
CA GLU A 344 -59.12 -8.76 -7.02
C GLU A 344 -59.42 -8.55 -8.51
N ASN A 345 -58.40 -8.07 -9.24
CA ASN A 345 -58.48 -7.77 -10.65
C ASN A 345 -57.84 -8.89 -11.49
N THR A 346 -58.62 -9.77 -12.04
CA THR A 346 -58.20 -10.98 -12.75
C THR A 346 -57.50 -10.73 -14.11
N THR A 347 -57.35 -9.50 -14.53
CA THR A 347 -56.71 -9.14 -15.81
C THR A 347 -55.39 -8.41 -15.63
N SER A 348 -54.30 -9.15 -15.58
CA SER A 348 -52.96 -8.71 -15.97
C SER A 348 -52.23 -7.73 -15.05
N PHE A 349 -52.16 -8.06 -13.75
CA PHE A 349 -51.13 -7.51 -12.91
C PHE A 349 -49.95 -8.51 -12.85
N ILE A 350 -48.79 -8.10 -13.36
CA ILE A 350 -47.68 -9.03 -13.59
C ILE A 350 -46.37 -8.38 -13.13
N PHE A 351 -45.72 -8.99 -12.16
CA PHE A 351 -44.32 -8.66 -11.87
C PHE A 351 -43.41 -9.56 -12.71
N ALA A 352 -42.40 -8.95 -13.30
CA ALA A 352 -41.44 -9.64 -14.14
C ALA A 352 -40.01 -9.15 -13.88
N SER A 353 -39.04 -10.05 -13.94
CA SER A 353 -37.60 -9.70 -13.81
C SER A 353 -37.03 -9.01 -15.05
N ASN A 354 -37.73 -9.07 -16.22
CA ASN A 354 -37.42 -8.35 -17.43
C ASN A 354 -38.66 -8.06 -18.26
N ALA A 355 -38.54 -7.24 -19.28
CA ALA A 355 -39.66 -6.86 -20.14
C ALA A 355 -40.36 -8.02 -20.87
N SER A 356 -39.85 -9.24 -20.82
CA SER A 356 -40.37 -10.41 -21.54
C SER A 356 -40.66 -11.63 -20.65
N ALA A 357 -40.45 -11.53 -19.32
CA ALA A 357 -40.64 -12.67 -18.41
C ALA A 357 -42.09 -12.89 -18.03
N SER A 358 -42.41 -14.14 -17.60
CA SER A 358 -43.73 -14.51 -17.06
C SER A 358 -43.94 -13.91 -15.67
N ALA A 359 -45.23 -13.76 -15.31
CA ALA A 359 -45.69 -13.26 -14.02
C ALA A 359 -45.23 -14.12 -12.83
N VAL A 360 -44.89 -13.43 -11.73
CA VAL A 360 -44.56 -14.06 -10.43
C VAL A 360 -45.12 -13.20 -9.31
N ASP A 361 -45.76 -13.84 -8.31
CA ASP A 361 -46.42 -13.15 -7.19
C ASP A 361 -45.46 -12.59 -6.14
N ASP A 362 -44.21 -13.09 -6.12
CA ASP A 362 -43.13 -12.63 -5.25
C ASP A 362 -41.82 -12.63 -6.06
N LEU A 363 -41.36 -11.47 -6.41
CA LEU A 363 -40.18 -11.29 -7.24
C LEU A 363 -39.17 -10.40 -6.55
N LYS A 364 -37.93 -10.90 -6.41
CA LYS A 364 -36.75 -10.14 -5.99
C LYS A 364 -35.76 -10.11 -7.13
N ASP A 365 -35.29 -8.91 -7.45
CA ASP A 365 -34.15 -8.72 -8.31
C ASP A 365 -33.05 -7.95 -7.58
N THR A 366 -31.81 -8.36 -7.81
CA THR A 366 -30.62 -7.76 -7.19
C THR A 366 -29.76 -7.08 -8.25
N GLY A 367 -29.21 -5.95 -7.89
CA GLY A 367 -28.25 -5.27 -8.74
C GLY A 367 -26.94 -6.06 -8.92
N ARG A 368 -26.00 -5.46 -9.61
CA ARG A 368 -24.70 -6.07 -9.89
C ARG A 368 -23.59 -5.03 -9.80
N ASN A 369 -22.47 -5.40 -9.18
CA ASN A 369 -21.26 -4.58 -9.14
C ASN A 369 -20.64 -4.46 -10.54
N ALA A 370 -20.00 -3.34 -10.81
CA ALA A 370 -19.14 -3.19 -11.99
C ALA A 370 -17.97 -4.19 -11.92
N THR A 371 -17.47 -4.63 -13.07
CA THR A 371 -16.16 -5.27 -13.15
C THR A 371 -15.20 -4.34 -13.88
N VAL A 372 -14.16 -3.89 -13.18
CA VAL A 372 -13.29 -2.82 -13.64
C VAL A 372 -11.83 -3.26 -13.58
N LEU A 373 -11.06 -2.87 -14.59
CA LEU A 373 -9.60 -2.95 -14.58
C LEU A 373 -9.04 -1.53 -14.39
N ILE A 374 -8.08 -1.41 -13.48
CA ILE A 374 -7.27 -0.20 -13.33
C ILE A 374 -5.83 -0.55 -13.65
N ASN A 375 -5.29 0.07 -14.70
CA ASN A 375 -3.97 -0.26 -15.28
C ASN A 375 -3.80 -1.76 -15.59
N GLY A 376 -4.87 -2.42 -16.06
CA GLY A 376 -4.86 -3.85 -16.37
C GLY A 376 -5.00 -4.78 -15.18
N THR A 377 -5.03 -4.25 -13.94
CA THR A 377 -5.27 -5.03 -12.72
C THR A 377 -6.75 -5.01 -12.38
N GLN A 378 -7.33 -6.16 -12.08
CA GLN A 378 -8.74 -6.23 -11.67
C GLN A 378 -8.93 -5.53 -10.33
N ALA A 379 -9.86 -4.58 -10.31
CA ALA A 379 -10.23 -3.83 -9.12
C ALA A 379 -11.19 -4.65 -8.24
N THR A 380 -11.13 -4.43 -6.92
CA THR A 380 -12.22 -4.79 -6.01
C THR A 380 -13.32 -3.75 -6.19
N THR A 381 -14.55 -4.21 -6.43
CA THR A 381 -15.66 -3.32 -6.76
C THR A 381 -16.81 -3.46 -5.79
N ASP A 382 -17.43 -2.32 -5.47
CA ASP A 382 -18.66 -2.21 -4.73
C ASP A 382 -19.56 -1.20 -5.46
N GLY A 383 -20.66 -1.69 -6.03
CA GLY A 383 -21.52 -0.92 -6.91
C GLY A 383 -20.76 -0.31 -8.09
N LEU A 384 -20.64 1.00 -8.06
CA LEU A 384 -19.94 1.83 -9.05
C LEU A 384 -18.51 2.19 -8.63
N THR A 385 -18.12 1.87 -7.40
CA THR A 385 -16.80 2.19 -6.88
C THR A 385 -15.84 1.03 -7.13
N ALA A 386 -14.68 1.33 -7.69
CA ALA A 386 -13.62 0.37 -8.00
C ALA A 386 -12.30 0.79 -7.36
N ARG A 387 -11.65 -0.12 -6.62
CA ARG A 387 -10.38 0.14 -5.94
C ARG A 387 -9.33 -0.90 -6.32
N VAL A 388 -8.13 -0.42 -6.59
CA VAL A 388 -6.92 -1.24 -6.71
C VAL A 388 -5.92 -0.78 -5.66
N SER A 389 -5.44 -1.72 -4.85
CA SER A 389 -4.39 -1.47 -3.86
C SER A 389 -3.23 -2.43 -4.11
N SER A 390 -2.05 -1.86 -4.39
CA SER A 390 -0.78 -2.57 -4.57
C SER A 390 0.35 -1.76 -3.96
N ASP A 391 1.57 -2.31 -3.89
CA ASP A 391 2.70 -1.56 -3.33
C ASP A 391 2.95 -0.24 -4.08
N GLY A 392 2.74 0.86 -3.37
CA GLY A 392 2.94 2.21 -3.88
C GLY A 392 1.92 2.66 -4.94
N PHE A 393 0.76 2.01 -5.02
CA PHE A 393 -0.35 2.45 -5.86
C PHE A 393 -1.68 1.98 -5.25
N ASP A 394 -2.42 2.91 -4.68
CA ASP A 394 -3.75 2.67 -4.11
C ASP A 394 -4.68 3.78 -4.61
N VAL A 395 -5.58 3.40 -5.50
CA VAL A 395 -6.51 4.30 -6.17
C VAL A 395 -7.91 3.72 -6.11
N SER A 396 -8.86 4.55 -5.71
CA SER A 396 -10.29 4.30 -5.75
C SER A 396 -10.95 5.24 -6.74
N VAL A 397 -11.79 4.73 -7.60
CA VAL A 397 -12.55 5.51 -8.59
C VAL A 397 -14.03 5.19 -8.49
N SER A 398 -14.87 6.21 -8.56
CA SER A 398 -16.32 6.06 -8.65
C SER A 398 -16.79 6.41 -10.05
N ILE A 399 -17.49 5.49 -10.69
CA ILE A 399 -18.02 5.63 -12.05
C ILE A 399 -19.41 6.25 -11.95
N GLY A 400 -19.73 7.22 -12.82
CA GLY A 400 -21.10 7.75 -12.90
C GLY A 400 -22.05 6.67 -13.40
N GLY A 401 -23.12 6.38 -12.64
CA GLY A 401 -24.05 5.30 -12.96
C GLY A 401 -24.72 5.42 -14.34
N THR A 402 -25.04 6.66 -14.74
CA THR A 402 -25.62 6.99 -16.05
C THR A 402 -24.59 7.39 -17.09
N SER A 403 -23.30 7.36 -16.74
CA SER A 403 -22.24 7.75 -17.66
C SER A 403 -22.00 6.69 -18.74
N SER A 404 -21.51 7.12 -19.91
CA SER A 404 -21.10 6.20 -20.99
C SER A 404 -20.00 5.23 -20.55
N LEU A 405 -19.22 5.57 -19.53
CA LEU A 405 -18.19 4.70 -18.98
C LEU A 405 -18.77 3.46 -18.27
N ASN A 406 -19.99 3.55 -17.70
CA ASN A 406 -20.68 2.38 -17.11
C ASN A 406 -21.25 1.46 -18.20
N ALA A 407 -20.46 1.16 -19.22
CA ALA A 407 -20.77 0.21 -20.26
C ALA A 407 -19.57 -0.71 -20.51
N ALA A 408 -19.83 -1.96 -20.87
CA ALA A 408 -18.77 -2.92 -21.12
C ALA A 408 -17.86 -2.49 -22.28
N GLY A 409 -16.55 -2.60 -22.09
CA GLY A 409 -15.53 -2.24 -23.06
C GLY A 409 -15.16 -0.75 -23.09
N GLN A 410 -15.78 0.09 -22.27
CA GLN A 410 -15.45 1.51 -22.19
C GLN A 410 -14.23 1.75 -21.30
N SER A 411 -13.42 2.73 -21.69
CA SER A 411 -12.24 3.12 -20.92
C SER A 411 -12.06 4.63 -20.85
N THR A 412 -11.43 5.08 -19.77
CA THR A 412 -10.99 6.46 -19.60
C THR A 412 -9.61 6.49 -18.98
N THR A 413 -8.88 7.57 -19.19
CA THR A 413 -7.53 7.75 -18.65
C THR A 413 -7.42 9.11 -17.99
N PHE A 414 -6.77 9.16 -16.83
CA PHE A 414 -6.36 10.39 -16.16
C PHE A 414 -4.90 10.27 -15.72
N ASN A 415 -4.28 11.40 -15.39
CA ASN A 415 -2.89 11.44 -14.99
C ASN A 415 -2.75 11.95 -13.56
N ILE A 416 -1.97 11.28 -12.74
CA ILE A 416 -1.53 11.77 -11.45
C ILE A 416 -0.27 12.60 -11.70
N THR A 417 -0.38 13.92 -11.48
CA THR A 417 0.68 14.88 -11.86
C THR A 417 1.60 15.25 -10.70
N GLY A 418 1.16 15.05 -9.46
CA GLY A 418 1.94 15.41 -8.28
C GLY A 418 1.19 15.14 -6.99
N GLY A 419 1.74 15.62 -5.87
CA GLY A 419 1.13 15.52 -4.55
C GLY A 419 1.57 14.31 -3.75
N GLY A 420 0.87 14.05 -2.63
CA GLY A 420 1.19 13.02 -1.67
C GLY A 420 2.37 13.37 -0.75
N ALA A 421 2.31 12.94 0.50
CA ALA A 421 3.44 12.99 1.43
C ALA A 421 4.40 11.83 1.12
N ASN A 422 5.62 12.17 0.70
CA ASN A 422 6.64 11.19 0.35
C ASN A 422 7.67 11.05 1.48
N PHE A 423 7.82 9.84 2.00
CA PHE A 423 8.78 9.51 3.04
C PHE A 423 9.79 8.49 2.53
N ASN A 424 11.10 8.74 2.71
CA ASN A 424 12.13 7.74 2.47
C ASN A 424 12.39 6.98 3.77
N LEU A 425 11.91 5.75 3.85
CA LEU A 425 12.00 4.89 5.03
C LEU A 425 13.11 3.84 4.92
N ALA A 426 13.79 3.77 3.77
CA ALA A 426 14.88 2.82 3.54
C ALA A 426 16.25 3.45 3.72
N PRO A 427 17.30 2.67 4.02
CA PRO A 427 18.69 3.14 4.07
C PRO A 427 19.19 3.70 2.74
N SER A 428 18.67 3.22 1.62
CA SER A 428 19.01 3.70 0.28
C SER A 428 17.97 4.69 -0.25
N VAL A 429 18.42 5.76 -0.90
CA VAL A 429 17.55 6.75 -1.54
C VAL A 429 17.21 6.29 -2.95
N ASN A 430 16.13 5.51 -3.07
CA ASN A 430 15.61 5.04 -4.34
C ASN A 430 14.06 5.02 -4.30
N LEU A 431 13.42 4.81 -5.46
CA LEU A 431 11.96 4.79 -5.56
C LEU A 431 11.34 3.63 -4.76
N ALA A 432 12.04 2.50 -4.63
CA ALA A 432 11.56 1.35 -3.85
C ALA A 432 11.50 1.66 -2.34
N GLY A 433 12.48 2.45 -1.84
CA GLY A 433 12.54 2.86 -0.44
C GLY A 433 11.60 4.01 -0.06
N LYS A 434 10.98 4.66 -1.05
CA LYS A 434 10.00 5.71 -0.82
C LYS A 434 8.62 5.11 -0.57
N VAL A 435 7.96 5.62 0.44
CA VAL A 435 6.53 5.36 0.71
C VAL A 435 5.79 6.68 0.59
N SER A 436 4.70 6.68 -0.16
CA SER A 436 3.86 7.86 -0.38
C SER A 436 2.49 7.65 0.24
N LEU A 437 1.96 8.72 0.84
CA LEU A 437 0.67 8.74 1.50
C LEU A 437 -0.09 9.99 1.07
N GLY A 438 -1.32 9.82 0.56
CA GLY A 438 -2.25 10.92 0.28
C GLY A 438 -2.95 11.36 1.57
N ILE A 439 -2.88 12.65 1.85
CA ILE A 439 -3.66 13.28 2.91
C ILE A 439 -4.62 14.24 2.23
N GLU A 440 -5.87 13.81 2.12
CA GLU A 440 -6.94 14.60 1.51
C GLU A 440 -7.22 15.87 2.30
N THR A 441 -7.69 16.89 1.61
CA THR A 441 -8.10 18.14 2.26
C THR A 441 -9.37 17.94 3.07
N VAL A 442 -9.39 18.47 4.30
CA VAL A 442 -10.55 18.42 5.19
C VAL A 442 -11.22 19.78 5.37
N THR A 443 -11.12 20.62 4.36
CA THR A 443 -11.87 21.90 4.34
C THR A 443 -13.36 21.65 4.05
N THR A 444 -14.20 22.56 4.50
CA THR A 444 -15.66 22.45 4.33
C THR A 444 -16.11 22.41 2.86
N GLY A 445 -15.28 22.94 1.96
CA GLY A 445 -15.52 22.89 0.51
C GLY A 445 -15.23 21.54 -0.14
N ASN A 446 -14.56 20.61 0.56
CA ASN A 446 -14.15 19.32 0.04
C ASN A 446 -14.74 18.15 0.83
N LEU A 447 -15.07 18.33 2.11
CA LEU A 447 -15.73 17.31 2.91
C LEU A 447 -17.20 17.14 2.49
N GLY A 448 -17.66 15.88 2.39
CA GLY A 448 -18.93 15.49 1.82
C GLY A 448 -18.73 14.90 0.42
N GLY A 449 -19.26 15.48 -0.62
CA GLY A 449 -19.09 15.06 -2.02
C GLY A 449 -19.98 13.88 -2.43
N GLY A 450 -19.61 13.22 -3.53
CA GLY A 450 -20.24 11.95 -3.94
C GLY A 450 -21.75 11.98 -4.24
N GLY A 451 -22.34 13.15 -4.55
CA GLY A 451 -23.77 13.28 -4.80
C GLY A 451 -24.57 13.85 -3.60
N ALA A 452 -24.06 13.70 -2.37
CA ALA A 452 -24.68 14.30 -1.19
C ALA A 452 -24.51 15.82 -1.14
N GLY A 453 -23.38 16.34 -1.63
CA GLY A 453 -22.97 17.74 -1.57
C GLY A 453 -21.82 17.94 -0.59
N PHE A 454 -21.40 19.19 -0.42
CA PHE A 454 -20.27 19.55 0.46
C PHE A 454 -20.75 20.18 1.77
N LEU A 455 -19.95 20.07 2.84
CA LEU A 455 -20.24 20.72 4.12
C LEU A 455 -20.47 22.24 3.97
N SER A 456 -19.84 22.88 3.00
CA SER A 456 -20.07 24.30 2.69
C SER A 456 -21.53 24.63 2.34
N ASN A 457 -22.33 23.63 1.90
CA ASN A 457 -23.75 23.80 1.59
C ASN A 457 -24.62 23.96 2.85
N LEU A 458 -24.10 23.65 4.03
CA LEU A 458 -24.76 23.84 5.32
C LEU A 458 -24.62 25.27 5.84
N LYS A 459 -23.78 26.11 5.24
CA LYS A 459 -23.63 27.52 5.61
C LYS A 459 -24.93 28.29 5.39
N SER A 460 -25.09 29.42 6.10
CA SER A 460 -26.20 30.36 5.89
C SER A 460 -26.34 30.68 4.39
N GLY A 461 -27.55 30.50 3.86
CA GLY A 461 -27.84 30.69 2.43
C GLY A 461 -27.45 29.51 1.52
N GLY A 462 -26.87 28.44 2.04
CA GLY A 462 -26.61 27.21 1.30
C GLY A 462 -27.86 26.35 1.11
N THR A 463 -27.81 25.37 0.24
CA THR A 463 -28.95 24.51 -0.12
C THR A 463 -29.35 23.51 0.98
N ALA A 464 -28.46 23.22 1.93
CA ALA A 464 -28.66 22.30 3.04
C ALA A 464 -28.57 23.03 4.41
N ASN A 465 -28.87 24.36 4.45
CA ASN A 465 -28.89 25.11 5.70
C ASN A 465 -30.08 24.68 6.59
N VAL A 466 -29.98 24.87 7.90
CA VAL A 466 -31.03 24.42 8.85
C VAL A 466 -32.16 25.39 9.01
N GLN A 467 -32.09 26.60 8.42
CA GLN A 467 -33.17 27.59 8.47
C GLN A 467 -34.30 27.29 7.47
N ASN A 468 -33.93 27.03 6.19
CA ASN A 468 -34.85 26.84 5.09
C ASN A 468 -34.43 25.75 4.11
N GLY A 469 -33.35 25.03 4.41
CA GLY A 469 -32.79 24.01 3.54
C GLY A 469 -33.35 22.62 3.78
N ASP A 470 -32.80 21.67 3.06
CA ASP A 470 -33.14 20.26 3.18
C ASP A 470 -32.30 19.60 4.29
N LEU A 471 -32.95 19.35 5.44
CA LEU A 471 -32.31 18.74 6.62
C LEU A 471 -31.87 17.30 6.37
N SER A 472 -32.62 16.53 5.54
CA SER A 472 -32.22 15.17 5.16
C SER A 472 -30.91 15.20 4.38
N LYS A 473 -30.78 16.17 3.48
CA LYS A 473 -29.56 16.37 2.72
C LYS A 473 -28.42 16.89 3.59
N ALA A 474 -28.71 17.76 4.57
CA ALA A 474 -27.71 18.16 5.56
C ALA A 474 -27.14 16.97 6.33
N GLN A 475 -28.01 16.07 6.79
CA GLN A 475 -27.60 14.85 7.47
C GLN A 475 -26.74 13.96 6.56
N GLU A 476 -27.16 13.75 5.31
CA GLU A 476 -26.41 12.92 4.34
C GLU A 476 -24.99 13.47 4.09
N VAL A 477 -24.87 14.80 3.95
CA VAL A 477 -23.56 15.48 3.79
C VAL A 477 -22.67 15.29 5.01
N ILE A 478 -23.22 15.43 6.22
CA ILE A 478 -22.46 15.25 7.46
C ILE A 478 -22.02 13.79 7.60
N ASP A 479 -22.90 12.83 7.35
CA ASP A 479 -22.58 11.41 7.41
C ASP A 479 -21.48 11.03 6.41
N ALA A 480 -21.52 11.60 5.21
CA ALA A 480 -20.46 11.45 4.21
C ALA A 480 -19.12 12.03 4.71
N ALA A 481 -19.15 13.23 5.28
CA ALA A 481 -17.96 13.87 5.84
C ALA A 481 -17.36 13.08 7.01
N ILE A 482 -18.19 12.57 7.93
CA ILE A 482 -17.75 11.71 9.04
C ILE A 482 -17.08 10.43 8.51
N LYS A 483 -17.66 9.80 7.49
CA LYS A 483 -17.08 8.60 6.85
C LYS A 483 -15.72 8.92 6.21
N GLN A 484 -15.60 10.04 5.51
CA GLN A 484 -14.33 10.46 4.89
C GLN A 484 -13.25 10.71 5.94
N VAL A 485 -13.54 11.50 6.99
CA VAL A 485 -12.58 11.78 8.07
C VAL A 485 -12.21 10.49 8.81
N SER A 486 -13.17 9.62 9.10
CA SER A 486 -12.92 8.34 9.77
C SER A 486 -12.06 7.41 8.91
N SER A 487 -12.31 7.35 7.61
CA SER A 487 -11.51 6.58 6.66
C SER A 487 -10.07 7.11 6.58
N LEU A 488 -9.91 8.43 6.50
CA LEU A 488 -8.59 9.06 6.47
C LEU A 488 -7.81 8.77 7.76
N ARG A 489 -8.45 8.90 8.93
CA ARG A 489 -7.85 8.52 10.22
C ARG A 489 -7.46 7.05 10.27
N GLY A 490 -8.34 6.17 9.80
CA GLY A 490 -8.04 4.74 9.70
C GLY A 490 -6.83 4.45 8.82
N ARG A 491 -6.70 5.13 7.68
CA ARG A 491 -5.53 5.01 6.78
C ARG A 491 -4.25 5.51 7.44
N LEU A 492 -4.29 6.67 8.10
CA LEU A 492 -3.14 7.23 8.81
C LEU A 492 -2.67 6.30 9.92
N GLY A 493 -3.60 5.77 10.74
CA GLY A 493 -3.29 4.80 11.78
C GLY A 493 -2.73 3.48 11.24
N ALA A 494 -3.28 2.96 10.14
CA ALA A 494 -2.75 1.77 9.47
C ALA A 494 -1.33 2.02 8.92
N PHE A 495 -1.09 3.16 8.31
CA PHE A 495 0.23 3.58 7.83
C PHE A 495 1.24 3.66 8.98
N GLN A 496 0.88 4.32 10.09
CA GLN A 496 1.72 4.45 11.26
C GLN A 496 2.10 3.08 11.85
N LYS A 497 1.11 2.21 12.05
CA LYS A 497 1.32 0.91 12.70
C LYS A 497 2.03 -0.08 11.78
N ASN A 498 1.51 -0.26 10.57
CA ASN A 498 1.90 -1.37 9.69
C ASN A 498 3.07 -1.01 8.76
N VAL A 499 3.26 0.27 8.44
CA VAL A 499 4.36 0.70 7.57
C VAL A 499 5.49 1.28 8.40
N VAL A 500 5.25 2.37 9.12
CA VAL A 500 6.31 3.08 9.86
C VAL A 500 6.82 2.23 11.03
N GLY A 501 5.93 1.72 11.88
CA GLY A 501 6.29 0.90 13.05
C GLY A 501 6.99 -0.40 12.67
N ALA A 502 6.48 -1.11 11.65
CA ALA A 502 7.12 -2.33 11.15
C ALA A 502 8.51 -2.04 10.55
N THR A 503 8.66 -0.92 9.82
CA THR A 503 9.94 -0.49 9.27
C THR A 503 10.95 -0.15 10.37
N ILE A 504 10.56 0.62 11.39
CA ILE A 504 11.42 0.93 12.54
C ILE A 504 11.89 -0.35 13.23
N SER A 505 10.99 -1.30 13.47
CA SER A 505 11.34 -2.59 14.08
C SER A 505 12.31 -3.40 13.23
N SER A 506 12.07 -3.48 11.92
CA SER A 506 12.95 -4.19 10.98
C SER A 506 14.33 -3.55 10.88
N LEU A 507 14.38 -2.20 10.79
CA LEU A 507 15.63 -1.44 10.77
C LEU A 507 16.38 -1.56 12.11
N GLY A 508 15.67 -1.64 13.24
CA GLY A 508 16.26 -1.89 14.56
C GLY A 508 17.02 -3.22 14.61
N VAL A 509 16.39 -4.30 14.13
CA VAL A 509 17.04 -5.62 14.02
C VAL A 509 18.23 -5.59 13.04
N ALA A 510 18.07 -4.91 11.90
CA ALA A 510 19.16 -4.74 10.94
C ALA A 510 20.34 -3.97 11.56
N LEU A 511 20.08 -2.91 12.33
CA LEU A 511 21.09 -2.13 13.04
C LEU A 511 21.85 -2.98 14.06
N GLU A 512 21.15 -3.81 14.84
CA GLU A 512 21.76 -4.73 15.81
C GLU A 512 22.69 -5.73 15.10
N ASN A 513 22.19 -6.38 14.05
CA ASN A 513 22.97 -7.35 13.28
C ASN A 513 24.19 -6.71 12.60
N THR A 514 24.05 -5.52 12.00
CA THR A 514 25.14 -4.79 11.35
C THR A 514 26.16 -4.33 12.39
N THR A 515 25.72 -3.89 13.57
CA THR A 515 26.60 -3.51 14.67
C THR A 515 27.38 -4.72 15.23
N ALA A 516 26.72 -5.87 15.41
CA ALA A 516 27.35 -7.10 15.83
C ALA A 516 28.40 -7.58 14.79
N ALA A 517 28.07 -7.49 13.50
CA ALA A 517 29.00 -7.82 12.41
C ALA A 517 30.20 -6.87 12.36
N GLU A 518 30.00 -5.56 12.54
CA GLU A 518 31.07 -4.56 12.63
C GLU A 518 31.99 -4.87 13.80
N SER A 519 31.43 -5.15 14.99
CA SER A 519 32.13 -5.50 16.21
C SER A 519 32.99 -6.77 16.03
N ALA A 520 32.44 -7.83 15.45
CA ALA A 520 33.17 -9.08 15.20
C ALA A 520 34.40 -8.89 14.28
N ILE A 521 34.34 -7.92 13.37
CA ILE A 521 35.47 -7.61 12.47
C ILE A 521 36.47 -6.66 13.12
N ARG A 522 36.02 -5.62 13.80
CA ARG A 522 36.83 -4.48 14.18
C ARG A 522 37.26 -4.46 15.63
N ASP A 523 36.46 -4.99 16.55
CA ASP A 523 36.73 -4.92 17.98
C ASP A 523 37.81 -5.91 18.40
N THR A 524 38.55 -5.54 19.46
CA THR A 524 39.61 -6.37 20.05
C THR A 524 39.05 -7.25 21.16
N ASP A 525 39.41 -8.52 21.17
CA ASP A 525 39.30 -9.37 22.35
C ASP A 525 40.38 -8.95 23.37
N PHE A 526 39.92 -8.26 24.43
CA PHE A 526 40.79 -7.75 25.49
C PHE A 526 41.56 -8.86 26.21
N ALA A 527 40.99 -10.06 26.38
CA ALA A 527 41.67 -11.18 27.06
C ALA A 527 42.82 -11.72 26.21
N ALA A 528 42.58 -11.95 24.94
CA ALA A 528 43.59 -12.37 23.99
C ALA A 528 44.70 -11.33 23.79
N GLU A 529 44.33 -10.05 23.68
CA GLU A 529 45.31 -8.99 23.43
C GLU A 529 46.17 -8.65 24.69
N THR A 530 45.61 -8.74 25.92
CA THR A 530 46.38 -8.59 27.16
C THR A 530 47.37 -9.73 27.33
N ALA A 531 47.02 -10.96 26.97
CA ALA A 531 47.93 -12.08 26.96
C ALA A 531 49.04 -11.89 25.92
N ALA A 532 48.72 -11.36 24.72
CA ALA A 532 49.68 -11.04 23.67
C ALA A 532 50.65 -9.91 24.12
N MET A 533 50.11 -8.87 24.74
CA MET A 533 50.93 -7.77 25.29
C MET A 533 51.90 -8.27 26.36
N THR A 534 51.43 -9.05 27.35
CA THR A 534 52.24 -9.61 28.42
C THR A 534 53.34 -10.50 27.83
N ARG A 535 53.02 -11.31 26.85
CA ARG A 535 54.01 -12.13 26.12
C ARG A 535 55.06 -11.28 25.42
N ALA A 536 54.62 -10.22 24.72
CA ALA A 536 55.52 -9.29 24.04
C ALA A 536 56.45 -8.55 25.01
N GLN A 537 55.96 -8.17 26.21
CA GLN A 537 56.75 -7.55 27.27
C GLN A 537 57.83 -8.53 27.78
N ILE A 538 57.48 -9.75 28.10
CA ILE A 538 58.42 -10.77 28.57
C ILE A 538 59.49 -11.07 27.49
N LEU A 539 59.06 -11.21 26.23
CA LEU A 539 59.95 -11.46 25.12
C LEU A 539 60.87 -10.22 24.81
N SER A 540 60.38 -9.00 24.97
CA SER A 540 61.20 -7.78 24.84
C SER A 540 62.28 -7.74 25.92
N GLN A 541 61.92 -8.06 27.19
CA GLN A 541 62.89 -8.16 28.28
C GLN A 541 63.94 -9.27 28.03
N ALA A 542 63.53 -10.42 27.58
CA ALA A 542 64.42 -11.54 27.25
C ALA A 542 65.35 -11.17 26.05
N ALA A 543 64.81 -10.45 25.04
CA ALA A 543 65.58 -9.99 23.87
C ALA A 543 66.64 -8.92 24.25
N THR A 544 66.32 -8.04 25.20
CA THR A 544 67.32 -7.06 25.72
C THR A 544 68.44 -7.76 26.48
N GLN A 545 68.13 -8.76 27.29
CA GLN A 545 69.15 -9.57 27.98
C GLN A 545 70.00 -10.39 26.99
N SER A 546 69.38 -10.97 25.98
CA SER A 546 70.07 -11.73 24.91
C SER A 546 70.99 -10.80 24.08
N LEU A 547 70.53 -9.59 23.81
CA LEU A 547 71.36 -8.56 23.14
C LEU A 547 72.58 -8.17 23.98
N ALA A 548 72.41 -7.95 25.29
CA ALA A 548 73.51 -7.64 26.21
C ALA A 548 74.56 -8.79 26.24
N LEU A 549 74.07 -10.04 26.31
CA LEU A 549 74.95 -11.23 26.28
C LEU A 549 75.65 -11.39 24.94
N SER A 550 74.98 -11.15 23.83
CA SER A 550 75.58 -11.18 22.48
C SER A 550 76.63 -10.10 22.28
N ASN A 551 76.50 -8.94 22.91
CA ASN A 551 77.48 -7.87 22.86
C ASN A 551 78.69 -8.13 23.77
N SER A 552 78.59 -8.88 24.88
CA SER A 552 79.68 -9.22 25.78
C SER A 552 80.52 -10.42 25.27
N ALA A 553 79.94 -11.30 24.44
CA ALA A 553 80.63 -12.48 23.91
C ALA A 553 81.95 -12.20 23.16
N PRO A 554 82.06 -11.19 22.26
CA PRO A 554 83.33 -10.83 21.60
C PRO A 554 84.36 -10.29 22.56
N GLN A 555 83.92 -9.62 23.65
CA GLN A 555 84.88 -9.07 24.67
C GLN A 555 85.50 -10.18 25.48
N GLN A 556 84.75 -11.25 25.80
CA GLN A 556 85.26 -12.44 26.48
C GLN A 556 86.27 -13.20 25.61
N VAL A 557 86.07 -13.25 24.30
CA VAL A 557 87.07 -13.84 23.35
C VAL A 557 88.31 -12.96 23.26
N LEU A 558 88.13 -11.65 23.26
CA LEU A 558 89.27 -10.70 23.21
C LEU A 558 90.11 -10.80 24.50
N SER A 559 89.48 -10.98 25.68
CA SER A 559 90.21 -11.15 26.95
C SER A 559 90.92 -12.51 27.10
N LEU A 560 90.62 -13.47 26.22
CA LEU A 560 91.33 -14.76 26.14
C LEU A 560 92.52 -14.76 25.20
N ILE A 561 92.63 -13.73 24.35
CA ILE A 561 93.67 -13.61 23.34
C ILE A 561 94.75 -12.52 23.74
N GLY A 562 94.39 -11.64 24.71
CA GLY A 562 95.29 -10.59 25.19
C GLY A 562 95.94 -10.85 26.52
#